data_fdd9eec234c25be403d2819644b5455c
#
_entry.id   fdd9eec234c25be403d2819644b5455c
#
_cell.length_a   1.000
_cell.length_b   1.000
_cell.length_c   1.000
_cell.angle_alpha   90.00
_cell.angle_beta   90.00
_cell.angle_gamma   90.00
#
_symmetry.space_group_name_H-M   'P 1'
#
loop_
_entity.id
_entity.type
_entity.pdbx_description
1 polymer ?
#
loop_
_entity_poly.entity_id
_entity_poly.type
_entity_poly.pdbx_seq_one_letter_code
_entity_poly.pdbx_strand_id
1 'polypeptide(L)'
;MKMTAGGFNILRDNLGRLNQSQVDQINFLVSEFDKDKSISYPQAAYMLATTWHETATTMLPIEEYGKGKGHTYGTWFKNSLGKLYSFIDGLKKVAYLFDDYPHLYYGRGYVQLTWWANYDKASNKLGYDYTQNPDLVMEKEHAVKIMIVGM
;
A
#
# COMPACT_ATOMS: atom_id res chain seq x y z
N MET A 1 -14.82 -14.59 7.77
CA MET A 1 -14.96 -13.49 8.74
C MET A 1 -16.10 -12.57 8.36
N LYS A 2 -16.71 -11.87 9.33
CA LYS A 2 -17.75 -10.87 9.04
C LYS A 2 -17.78 -9.85 10.18
N MET A 3 -17.88 -8.59 9.85
CA MET A 3 -18.17 -7.57 10.87
C MET A 3 -19.62 -7.67 11.31
N THR A 4 -19.84 -7.62 12.62
CA THR A 4 -21.17 -7.62 13.22
C THR A 4 -21.53 -6.23 13.72
N ALA A 5 -22.82 -5.98 13.99
CA ALA A 5 -23.25 -4.74 14.63
C ALA A 5 -22.53 -4.50 15.96
N GLY A 6 -22.34 -5.54 16.79
CA GLY A 6 -21.58 -5.47 18.02
C GLY A 6 -20.11 -5.10 17.80
N GLY A 7 -19.47 -5.65 16.75
CA GLY A 7 -18.11 -5.30 16.37
C GLY A 7 -17.99 -3.82 15.98
N PHE A 8 -18.94 -3.29 15.20
CA PHE A 8 -18.97 -1.86 14.88
C PHE A 8 -19.23 -0.97 16.10
N ASN A 9 -20.02 -1.41 17.08
CA ASN A 9 -20.21 -0.66 18.32
C ASN A 9 -18.90 -0.55 19.08
N ILE A 10 -18.15 -1.65 19.24
CA ILE A 10 -16.83 -1.64 19.88
C ILE A 10 -15.87 -0.68 19.15
N LEU A 11 -15.86 -0.67 17.81
CA LEU A 11 -15.04 0.29 17.08
C LEU A 11 -15.44 1.72 17.35
N ARG A 12 -16.75 2.04 17.38
CA ARG A 12 -17.24 3.39 17.68
C ARG A 12 -16.89 3.85 19.10
N ASP A 13 -16.96 2.93 20.06
CA ASP A 13 -16.62 3.22 21.46
C ASP A 13 -15.14 3.59 21.63
N ASN A 14 -14.26 3.01 20.81
CA ASN A 14 -12.81 3.22 20.89
C ASN A 14 -12.27 4.28 19.91
N LEU A 15 -12.85 4.39 18.73
CA LEU A 15 -12.36 5.26 17.63
C LEU A 15 -13.26 6.48 17.40
N GLY A 16 -14.41 6.54 18.06
CA GLY A 16 -15.41 7.57 17.83
C GLY A 16 -16.33 7.23 16.64
N ARG A 17 -17.08 8.23 16.19
CA ARG A 17 -18.08 8.05 15.15
C ARG A 17 -17.42 7.66 13.81
N LEU A 18 -17.83 6.53 13.25
CA LEU A 18 -17.47 6.11 11.89
C LEU A 18 -18.45 6.71 10.87
N ASN A 19 -17.95 7.24 9.78
CA ASN A 19 -18.75 7.62 8.64
C ASN A 19 -19.08 6.40 7.74
N GLN A 20 -20.00 6.57 6.80
CA GLN A 20 -20.43 5.46 5.94
C GLN A 20 -19.29 4.91 5.09
N SER A 21 -18.42 5.77 4.55
CA SER A 21 -17.25 5.32 3.76
C SER A 21 -16.34 4.41 4.58
N GLN A 22 -16.03 4.76 5.84
CA GLN A 22 -15.20 3.93 6.72
C GLN A 22 -15.86 2.57 6.99
N VAL A 23 -17.18 2.55 7.23
CA VAL A 23 -17.94 1.30 7.42
C VAL A 23 -17.86 0.42 6.18
N ASP A 24 -18.04 1.00 4.99
CA ASP A 24 -18.00 0.27 3.72
C ASP A 24 -16.60 -0.30 3.45
N GLN A 25 -15.55 0.48 3.73
CA GLN A 25 -14.17 0.01 3.57
C GLN A 25 -13.80 -1.11 4.56
N ILE A 26 -14.22 -1.01 5.83
CA ILE A 26 -14.00 -2.07 6.81
C ILE A 26 -14.69 -3.35 6.34
N ASN A 27 -15.94 -3.27 5.88
CA ASN A 27 -16.66 -4.43 5.34
C ASN A 27 -15.96 -5.02 4.11
N PHE A 28 -15.48 -4.18 3.19
CA PHE A 28 -14.71 -4.62 2.04
C PHE A 28 -13.46 -5.40 2.47
N LEU A 29 -12.62 -4.80 3.33
CA LEU A 29 -11.39 -5.44 3.80
C LEU A 29 -11.65 -6.77 4.50
N VAL A 30 -12.63 -6.81 5.40
CA VAL A 30 -13.00 -8.05 6.09
C VAL A 30 -13.51 -9.13 5.12
N SER A 31 -14.24 -8.73 4.06
CA SER A 31 -14.67 -9.66 3.03
C SER A 31 -13.50 -10.22 2.20
N GLU A 32 -12.48 -9.41 1.93
CA GLU A 32 -11.27 -9.87 1.26
C GLU A 32 -10.45 -10.81 2.15
N PHE A 33 -10.29 -10.50 3.43
CA PHE A 33 -9.62 -11.39 4.40
C PHE A 33 -10.32 -12.73 4.54
N ASP A 34 -11.65 -12.78 4.45
CA ASP A 34 -12.40 -14.03 4.55
C ASP A 34 -12.18 -14.99 3.37
N LYS A 35 -11.68 -14.49 2.24
CA LYS A 35 -11.33 -15.31 1.07
C LYS A 35 -10.10 -16.17 1.33
N ASP A 36 -9.19 -15.70 2.17
CA ASP A 36 -8.00 -16.45 2.59
C ASP A 36 -8.21 -17.06 3.98
N LYS A 37 -8.46 -18.37 4.02
CA LYS A 37 -8.76 -19.09 5.26
C LYS A 37 -7.54 -19.26 6.19
N SER A 38 -6.34 -18.88 5.74
CA SER A 38 -5.15 -18.86 6.59
C SER A 38 -5.10 -17.64 7.50
N ILE A 39 -5.84 -16.56 7.17
CA ILE A 39 -5.88 -15.34 7.96
C ILE A 39 -6.70 -15.56 9.24
N SER A 40 -6.06 -15.47 10.38
CA SER A 40 -6.68 -15.52 11.70
C SER A 40 -7.35 -14.18 12.06
N TYR A 41 -8.28 -14.21 13.03
CA TYR A 41 -8.90 -12.99 13.56
C TYR A 41 -7.87 -11.96 14.09
N PRO A 42 -6.82 -12.35 14.87
CA PRO A 42 -5.79 -11.40 15.29
C PRO A 42 -5.05 -10.75 14.12
N GLN A 43 -4.72 -11.51 13.08
CA GLN A 43 -4.08 -10.97 11.88
C GLN A 43 -5.00 -9.98 11.15
N ALA A 44 -6.27 -10.32 10.98
CA ALA A 44 -7.26 -9.41 10.37
C ALA A 44 -7.41 -8.11 11.19
N ALA A 45 -7.46 -8.22 12.51
CA ALA A 45 -7.53 -7.05 13.39
C ALA A 45 -6.28 -6.18 13.28
N TYR A 46 -5.09 -6.79 13.20
CA TYR A 46 -3.83 -6.07 13.00
C TYR A 46 -3.80 -5.35 11.65
N MET A 47 -4.21 -6.01 10.56
CA MET A 47 -4.30 -5.39 9.24
C MET A 47 -5.29 -4.22 9.21
N LEU A 48 -6.45 -4.33 9.86
CA LEU A 48 -7.41 -3.23 9.97
C LEU A 48 -6.84 -2.05 10.77
N ALA A 49 -6.16 -2.32 11.89
CA ALA A 49 -5.54 -1.28 12.71
C ALA A 49 -4.41 -0.57 11.94
N THR A 50 -3.59 -1.31 11.20
CA THR A 50 -2.57 -0.75 10.32
C THR A 50 -3.20 0.14 9.25
N THR A 51 -4.25 -0.36 8.56
CA THR A 51 -4.98 0.44 7.56
C THR A 51 -5.52 1.73 8.17
N TRP A 52 -6.15 1.65 9.34
CA TRP A 52 -6.65 2.84 10.04
C TRP A 52 -5.55 3.89 10.26
N HIS A 53 -4.37 3.44 10.70
CA HIS A 53 -3.24 4.32 10.97
C HIS A 53 -2.62 4.89 9.69
N GLU A 54 -2.27 4.02 8.75
CA GLU A 54 -1.52 4.37 7.52
C GLU A 54 -2.36 5.20 6.53
N THR A 55 -3.68 5.11 6.60
CA THR A 55 -4.56 5.85 5.68
C THR A 55 -5.16 7.12 6.30
N ALA A 56 -4.53 7.65 7.36
CA ALA A 56 -5.06 8.81 8.11
C ALA A 56 -6.55 8.64 8.45
N THR A 57 -6.93 7.45 8.90
CA THR A 57 -8.27 7.01 9.30
C THR A 57 -9.31 6.89 8.17
N THR A 58 -8.96 7.20 6.93
CA THR A 58 -9.93 7.14 5.82
C THR A 58 -10.35 5.72 5.47
N MET A 59 -9.54 4.72 5.78
CA MET A 59 -9.68 3.32 5.36
C MET A 59 -9.66 3.13 3.83
N LEU A 60 -9.21 4.13 3.09
CA LEU A 60 -9.03 4.08 1.63
C LEU A 60 -7.54 3.97 1.29
N PRO A 61 -7.17 3.35 0.16
CA PRO A 61 -5.81 3.46 -0.32
C PRO A 61 -5.46 4.93 -0.55
N ILE A 62 -4.35 5.38 0.00
CA ILE A 62 -3.88 6.77 -0.17
C ILE A 62 -2.46 6.81 -0.72
N GLU A 63 -2.11 7.95 -1.29
CA GLU A 63 -0.74 8.29 -1.65
C GLU A 63 -0.07 9.06 -0.52
N GLU A 64 1.23 8.85 -0.35
CA GLU A 64 2.07 9.64 0.54
C GLU A 64 1.94 11.14 0.23
N TYR A 65 1.78 11.94 1.27
CA TYR A 65 1.75 13.39 1.11
C TYR A 65 3.05 13.91 0.50
N GLY A 66 2.93 14.71 -0.56
CA GLY A 66 4.08 15.22 -1.31
C GLY A 66 4.66 14.24 -2.33
N LYS A 67 4.07 13.04 -2.48
CA LYS A 67 4.43 12.03 -3.50
C LYS A 67 5.93 11.78 -3.58
N GLY A 68 6.55 11.56 -2.41
CA GLY A 68 7.98 11.27 -2.30
C GLY A 68 8.91 12.46 -2.53
N LYS A 69 8.40 13.70 -2.53
CA LYS A 69 9.22 14.89 -2.71
C LYS A 69 10.33 14.97 -1.66
N GLY A 70 11.57 15.04 -2.11
CA GLY A 70 12.75 15.08 -1.23
C GLY A 70 13.30 13.73 -0.82
N HIS A 71 12.68 12.61 -1.28
CA HIS A 71 13.14 11.24 -1.05
C HIS A 71 13.54 10.57 -2.38
N THR A 72 14.41 9.58 -2.30
CA THR A 72 14.93 8.89 -3.49
C THR A 72 14.14 7.65 -3.89
N TYR A 73 13.44 7.01 -3.02
CA TYR A 73 12.53 5.85 -3.17
C TYR A 73 12.69 4.97 -4.43
N GLY A 74 13.93 4.84 -4.97
CA GLY A 74 14.18 4.04 -6.17
C GLY A 74 13.53 4.62 -7.43
N THR A 75 13.70 5.90 -7.69
CA THR A 75 13.21 6.56 -8.91
C THR A 75 13.85 6.00 -10.17
N TRP A 76 13.14 6.13 -11.29
CA TRP A 76 13.72 5.87 -12.61
C TRP A 76 14.76 6.92 -12.95
N PHE A 77 15.84 6.50 -13.64
CA PHE A 77 16.84 7.41 -14.18
C PHE A 77 17.33 6.95 -15.56
N LYS A 78 17.84 7.87 -16.35
CA LYS A 78 18.50 7.59 -17.61
C LYS A 78 20.02 7.48 -17.42
N ASN A 79 20.63 6.46 -18.02
CA ASN A 79 22.08 6.44 -18.16
C ASN A 79 22.57 7.30 -19.34
N SER A 80 23.89 7.38 -19.54
CA SER A 80 24.52 8.08 -20.65
C SER A 80 24.09 7.61 -22.06
N LEU A 81 23.50 6.43 -22.15
CA LEU A 81 22.96 5.87 -23.40
C LEU A 81 21.46 6.11 -23.56
N GLY A 82 20.84 6.88 -22.68
CA GLY A 82 19.42 7.18 -22.70
C GLY A 82 18.52 6.02 -22.23
N LYS A 83 19.12 4.91 -21.77
CA LYS A 83 18.35 3.77 -21.26
C LYS A 83 17.83 4.05 -19.86
N LEU A 84 16.55 3.77 -19.63
CA LEU A 84 15.92 3.92 -18.32
C LEU A 84 16.33 2.78 -17.38
N TYR A 85 16.63 3.13 -16.14
CA TYR A 85 16.89 2.21 -15.04
C TYR A 85 16.01 2.58 -13.85
N SER A 86 15.56 1.57 -13.11
CA SER A 86 15.13 1.78 -11.74
C SER A 86 16.32 1.57 -10.81
N PHE A 87 16.37 2.30 -9.71
CA PHE A 87 17.36 2.10 -8.67
C PHE A 87 17.04 0.80 -7.93
N ILE A 88 18.00 -0.12 -7.90
CA ILE A 88 17.92 -1.34 -7.11
C ILE A 88 18.66 -1.10 -5.82
N ASP A 89 17.98 -1.28 -4.70
CA ASP A 89 18.56 -1.17 -3.37
C ASP A 89 19.79 -2.11 -3.23
N GLY A 90 20.90 -1.56 -2.69
CA GLY A 90 22.17 -2.27 -2.57
C GLY A 90 23.17 -2.07 -3.71
N LEU A 91 22.80 -1.53 -4.86
CA LEU A 91 23.74 -1.09 -5.85
C LEU A 91 24.29 0.29 -5.46
N LYS A 92 25.56 0.36 -5.07
CA LYS A 92 26.29 1.57 -4.67
C LYS A 92 26.43 2.64 -5.78
N LYS A 93 25.63 2.62 -6.81
CA LYS A 93 25.67 3.61 -7.87
C LYS A 93 24.67 4.67 -7.57
N VAL A 94 25.16 5.89 -7.45
CA VAL A 94 24.37 7.10 -7.31
C VAL A 94 23.34 7.15 -8.42
N ALA A 95 22.09 6.99 -8.07
CA ALA A 95 20.99 7.29 -8.96
C ALA A 95 20.98 8.79 -9.17
N TYR A 96 21.19 9.23 -10.40
CA TYR A 96 20.95 10.63 -10.76
C TYR A 96 19.45 10.78 -10.92
N LEU A 97 18.86 11.58 -10.06
CA LEU A 97 17.48 12.03 -10.23
C LEU A 97 17.48 13.03 -11.40
N PHE A 98 16.72 12.72 -12.41
CA PHE A 98 16.39 13.71 -13.44
C PHE A 98 15.11 14.42 -12.99
N ASP A 99 15.10 15.73 -13.11
CA ASP A 99 13.93 16.56 -12.76
C ASP A 99 12.65 16.12 -13.50
N ASP A 100 12.82 15.50 -14.68
CA ASP A 100 11.75 14.98 -15.52
C ASP A 100 11.11 13.65 -15.03
N TYR A 101 11.71 12.98 -14.03
CA TYR A 101 11.22 11.72 -13.52
C TYR A 101 10.77 11.89 -12.07
N PRO A 102 9.47 12.00 -11.82
CA PRO A 102 8.94 12.07 -10.46
C PRO A 102 9.29 10.80 -9.68
N HIS A 103 9.32 10.91 -8.36
CA HIS A 103 9.54 9.77 -7.48
C HIS A 103 8.39 8.77 -7.64
N LEU A 104 8.65 7.65 -8.31
CA LEU A 104 7.61 6.70 -8.69
C LEU A 104 7.20 5.77 -7.55
N TYR A 105 8.12 5.46 -6.62
CA TYR A 105 7.93 4.41 -5.61
C TYR A 105 7.72 4.99 -4.21
N TYR A 106 7.05 6.11 -4.11
CA TYR A 106 6.58 6.69 -2.86
C TYR A 106 5.44 5.85 -2.27
N GLY A 107 5.11 6.10 -1.00
CA GLY A 107 4.10 5.35 -0.26
C GLY A 107 2.72 5.39 -0.91
N ARG A 108 2.16 4.21 -1.20
CA ARG A 108 0.81 4.04 -1.77
C ARG A 108 0.05 2.91 -1.09
N GLY A 109 -1.25 2.99 -1.18
CA GLY A 109 -2.15 1.91 -0.78
C GLY A 109 -2.50 1.90 0.71
N TYR A 110 -2.97 0.74 1.19
CA TYR A 110 -3.39 0.56 2.58
C TYR A 110 -2.23 0.48 3.59
N VAL A 111 -1.04 0.06 3.13
CA VAL A 111 0.14 -0.16 3.97
C VAL A 111 1.31 0.73 3.60
N GLN A 112 1.04 1.79 2.82
CA GLN A 112 2.07 2.72 2.36
C GLN A 112 3.29 2.00 1.77
N LEU A 113 3.03 1.11 0.78
CA LEU A 113 4.08 0.40 0.05
C LEU A 113 5.04 1.42 -0.56
N THR A 114 6.30 1.37 -0.14
CA THR A 114 7.34 2.34 -0.47
C THR A 114 8.61 1.62 -0.91
N TRP A 115 9.45 2.23 -1.69
CA TRP A 115 10.70 1.73 -2.26
C TRP A 115 10.51 0.73 -3.40
N TRP A 116 11.32 0.89 -4.43
CA TRP A 116 11.33 0.02 -5.61
C TRP A 116 11.38 -1.49 -5.25
N ALA A 117 12.26 -1.86 -4.31
CA ALA A 117 12.42 -3.26 -3.90
C ALA A 117 11.13 -3.88 -3.34
N ASN A 118 10.30 -3.09 -2.65
CA ASN A 118 9.03 -3.57 -2.11
C ASN A 118 7.96 -3.68 -3.22
N TYR A 119 7.96 -2.77 -4.20
CA TYR A 119 7.11 -2.88 -5.38
C TYR A 119 7.47 -4.10 -6.22
N ASP A 120 8.78 -4.34 -6.43
CA ASP A 120 9.28 -5.53 -7.12
C ASP A 120 8.91 -6.83 -6.38
N LYS A 121 9.10 -6.87 -5.06
CA LYS A 121 8.70 -8.00 -4.23
C LYS A 121 7.19 -8.28 -4.31
N ALA A 122 6.36 -7.25 -4.28
CA ALA A 122 4.93 -7.38 -4.45
C ALA A 122 4.57 -7.88 -5.85
N SER A 123 5.25 -7.37 -6.90
CA SER A 123 5.09 -7.83 -8.28
C SER A 123 5.35 -9.32 -8.42
N ASN A 124 6.48 -9.78 -7.89
CA ASN A 124 6.89 -11.19 -7.94
C ASN A 124 5.92 -12.11 -7.18
N LYS A 125 5.39 -11.65 -6.03
CA LYS A 125 4.45 -12.44 -5.22
C LYS A 125 3.05 -12.55 -5.83
N LEU A 126 2.58 -11.49 -6.48
CA LEU A 126 1.19 -11.36 -6.91
C LEU A 126 0.99 -11.51 -8.43
N GLY A 127 2.07 -11.56 -9.20
CA GLY A 127 2.01 -11.73 -10.66
C GLY A 127 1.53 -10.48 -11.42
N TYR A 128 1.68 -9.29 -10.83
CA TYR A 128 1.39 -8.00 -11.45
C TYR A 128 2.67 -7.16 -11.53
N ASP A 129 2.78 -6.30 -12.53
CA ASP A 129 3.95 -5.43 -12.67
C ASP A 129 3.72 -4.06 -12.01
N TYR A 130 3.90 -4.01 -10.70
CA TYR A 130 3.81 -2.78 -9.92
C TYR A 130 5.01 -1.86 -10.10
N THR A 131 6.13 -2.38 -10.65
CA THR A 131 7.30 -1.55 -10.91
C THR A 131 7.11 -0.70 -12.16
N GLN A 132 6.40 -1.20 -13.16
CA GLN A 132 6.03 -0.44 -14.34
C GLN A 132 4.73 0.35 -14.17
N ASN A 133 3.83 -0.13 -13.31
CA ASN A 133 2.53 0.46 -13.06
C ASN A 133 2.29 0.67 -11.55
N PRO A 134 3.05 1.57 -10.89
CA PRO A 134 2.99 1.75 -9.44
C PRO A 134 1.62 2.26 -8.97
N ASP A 135 0.86 2.90 -9.82
CA ASP A 135 -0.48 3.43 -9.47
C ASP A 135 -1.52 2.33 -9.27
N LEU A 136 -1.29 1.10 -9.79
CA LEU A 136 -2.13 -0.06 -9.45
C LEU A 136 -2.23 -0.30 -7.94
N VAL A 137 -1.22 0.10 -7.18
CA VAL A 137 -1.22 -0.02 -5.71
C VAL A 137 -2.30 0.85 -5.05
N MET A 138 -2.86 1.82 -5.77
CA MET A 138 -3.98 2.64 -5.31
C MET A 138 -5.35 1.99 -5.55
N GLU A 139 -5.43 0.95 -6.38
CA GLU A 139 -6.66 0.21 -6.58
C GLU A 139 -6.92 -0.71 -5.38
N LYS A 140 -8.13 -0.72 -4.85
CA LYS A 140 -8.49 -1.44 -3.61
C LYS A 140 -8.14 -2.93 -3.65
N GLU A 141 -8.42 -3.56 -4.77
CA GLU A 141 -8.19 -4.98 -5.01
C GLU A 141 -6.70 -5.33 -5.03
N HIS A 142 -5.85 -4.42 -5.52
CA HIS A 142 -4.40 -4.56 -5.49
C HIS A 142 -3.85 -4.22 -4.11
N ALA A 143 -4.29 -3.12 -3.53
CA ALA A 143 -3.86 -2.66 -2.21
C ALA A 143 -4.10 -3.71 -1.12
N VAL A 144 -5.27 -4.39 -1.13
CA VAL A 144 -5.58 -5.42 -0.14
C VAL A 144 -4.73 -6.68 -0.34
N LYS A 145 -4.49 -7.11 -1.58
CA LYS A 145 -3.59 -8.25 -1.86
C LYS A 145 -2.16 -7.98 -1.38
N ILE A 146 -1.66 -6.77 -1.65
CA ILE A 146 -0.33 -6.34 -1.20
C ILE A 146 -0.25 -6.38 0.33
N MET A 147 -1.26 -5.89 1.02
CA MET A 147 -1.33 -5.94 2.47
C MET A 147 -1.30 -7.39 2.98
N ILE A 148 -2.13 -8.28 2.44
CA ILE A 148 -2.21 -9.69 2.85
C ILE A 148 -0.86 -10.42 2.68
N VAL A 149 -0.16 -10.20 1.56
CA VAL A 149 1.13 -10.88 1.33
C VAL A 149 2.32 -10.21 2.01
N GLY A 150 2.16 -8.98 2.47
CA GLY A 150 3.19 -8.19 3.12
C GLY A 150 3.20 -8.28 4.65
N MET A 151 2.10 -8.66 5.23
CA MET A 151 1.87 -8.71 6.67
C MET A 151 1.62 -10.13 7.16
#